data_38b61177f91176e8d079374dde0f68d2
#
_entry.id   38b61177f91176e8d079374dde0f68d2
#
_cell.length_a   1.000
_cell.length_b   1.000
_cell.length_c   1.000
_cell.angle_alpha   90.00
_cell.angle_beta   90.00
_cell.angle_gamma   90.00
#
_symmetry.space_group_name_H-M   'P 1'
#
loop_
_entity.id
_entity.type
_entity.pdbx_description
1 polymer ?
#
loop_
_entity_poly.entity_id
_entity_poly.type
_entity_poly.pdbx_seq_one_letter_code
_entity_poly.pdbx_strand_id
1 'polypeptide(L)'
;MKVIAESGSTTTEWVLVDGKNVLERSFTEGINPFFQTRREISHSIRLNLPETFFKKRWERVYFYGAGCANLDKKNILEASLVAQFKTPISAESDLLAAARGLLIDKPGIACILGTGSNSCLYDGERIIKNVRSAGYILGDEGSGAAMGRRFLSDYLKNLTPKDLCDAFHEKFKVTPDEIMDSIYNHPFPNRSLSTFSYFLKDHLDNKYAFNLVYEELMRFFQRNIIQYDYKSYPVYFMGNLAYTYADILDLVAKDFGLNIEKTEKSPMQGLIEYHSIY
;
A
#
# COMPACT_ATOMS: atom_id res chain seq x y z
N MET A 1 5.88 26.48 3.66
CA MET A 1 5.29 25.30 4.37
C MET A 1 4.34 24.57 3.45
N LYS A 2 4.43 23.25 3.42
CA LYS A 2 3.65 22.34 2.57
C LYS A 2 2.93 21.29 3.43
N VAL A 3 1.80 20.77 2.96
CA VAL A 3 1.17 19.58 3.53
C VAL A 3 1.42 18.43 2.57
N ILE A 4 1.88 17.30 3.09
CA ILE A 4 2.06 16.06 2.33
C ILE A 4 1.16 15.02 2.96
N ALA A 5 0.38 14.30 2.13
CA ALA A 5 -0.48 13.23 2.56
C ALA A 5 -0.22 11.97 1.71
N GLU A 6 -0.14 10.83 2.37
CA GLU A 6 -0.09 9.51 1.72
C GLU A 6 -1.23 8.65 2.24
N SER A 7 -2.04 8.15 1.32
CA SER A 7 -3.24 7.39 1.63
C SER A 7 -3.13 5.96 1.11
N GLY A 8 -2.86 5.06 2.03
CA GLY A 8 -3.02 3.63 1.80
C GLY A 8 -4.50 3.19 1.87
N SER A 9 -4.73 1.88 1.76
CA SER A 9 -6.09 1.32 1.80
C SER A 9 -6.82 1.58 3.12
N THR A 10 -6.12 1.67 4.26
CA THR A 10 -6.71 1.71 5.60
C THR A 10 -6.53 3.07 6.27
N THR A 11 -5.38 3.71 6.05
CA THR A 11 -4.96 4.91 6.78
C THR A 11 -4.38 5.92 5.81
N THR A 12 -4.63 7.22 6.06
CA THR A 12 -3.95 8.35 5.44
C THR A 12 -3.04 9.00 6.47
N GLU A 13 -1.76 9.08 6.17
CA GLU A 13 -0.78 9.84 6.94
C GLU A 13 -0.68 11.26 6.39
N TRP A 14 -0.78 12.25 7.27
CA TRP A 14 -0.68 13.68 6.96
C TRP A 14 0.52 14.27 7.68
N VAL A 15 1.34 15.03 6.98
CA VAL A 15 2.44 15.79 7.58
C VAL A 15 2.41 17.23 7.12
N LEU A 16 2.59 18.15 8.07
CA LEU A 16 2.86 19.56 7.82
C LEU A 16 4.37 19.78 7.92
N VAL A 17 4.98 20.31 6.86
CA VAL A 17 6.43 20.44 6.78
C VAL A 17 6.87 21.87 6.45
N ASP A 18 8.06 22.23 6.95
CA ASP A 18 8.82 23.39 6.54
C ASP A 18 10.21 22.93 6.07
N GLY A 19 10.40 22.88 4.76
CA GLY A 19 11.54 22.15 4.16
C GLY A 19 11.52 20.68 4.58
N LYS A 20 12.59 20.20 5.22
CA LYS A 20 12.70 18.83 5.76
C LYS A 20 12.14 18.69 7.19
N ASN A 21 11.78 19.79 7.86
CA ASN A 21 11.32 19.74 9.24
C ASN A 21 9.83 19.40 9.31
N VAL A 22 9.48 18.31 9.98
CA VAL A 22 8.11 17.94 10.29
C VAL A 22 7.62 18.77 11.46
N LEU A 23 6.61 19.60 11.24
CA LEU A 23 6.01 20.45 12.26
C LEU A 23 4.85 19.73 12.98
N GLU A 24 4.09 18.93 12.22
CA GLU A 24 2.97 18.18 12.75
C GLU A 24 2.73 16.92 11.90
N ARG A 25 2.27 15.86 12.55
CA ARG A 25 1.88 14.58 11.92
C ARG A 25 0.54 14.15 12.48
N SER A 26 -0.34 13.67 11.58
CA SER A 26 -1.65 13.16 11.95
C SER A 26 -2.04 11.99 11.06
N PHE A 27 -3.01 11.22 11.52
CA PHE A 27 -3.54 10.05 10.81
C PHE A 27 -5.06 10.13 10.72
N THR A 28 -5.61 9.80 9.56
CA THR A 28 -7.04 9.65 9.33
C THR A 28 -7.32 8.32 8.63
N GLU A 29 -8.57 7.98 8.44
CA GLU A 29 -8.95 6.84 7.61
C GLU A 29 -8.42 6.98 6.18
N GLY A 30 -8.19 5.84 5.54
CA GLY A 30 -7.77 5.78 4.14
C GLY A 30 -8.79 6.38 3.20
N ILE A 31 -8.34 7.25 2.32
CA ILE A 31 -9.15 7.95 1.33
C ILE A 31 -9.01 7.26 -0.03
N ASN A 32 -10.15 6.84 -0.61
CA ASN A 32 -10.18 6.27 -1.94
C ASN A 32 -11.41 6.74 -2.71
N PRO A 33 -11.25 7.59 -3.74
CA PRO A 33 -12.36 8.16 -4.51
C PRO A 33 -13.12 7.16 -5.39
N PHE A 34 -12.70 5.89 -5.45
CA PHE A 34 -13.51 4.82 -6.05
C PHE A 34 -14.67 4.39 -5.17
N PHE A 35 -14.51 4.51 -3.85
CA PHE A 35 -15.47 4.02 -2.86
C PHE A 35 -16.13 5.12 -2.05
N GLN A 36 -15.62 6.35 -2.15
CA GLN A 36 -16.08 7.49 -1.37
C GLN A 36 -16.48 8.64 -2.28
N THR A 37 -17.60 9.29 -1.94
CA THR A 37 -18.06 10.51 -2.60
C THR A 37 -17.25 11.72 -2.13
N ARG A 38 -17.31 12.82 -2.91
CA ARG A 38 -16.72 14.11 -2.53
C ARG A 38 -17.15 14.57 -1.13
N ARG A 39 -18.43 14.38 -0.79
CA ARG A 39 -18.99 14.80 0.50
C ARG A 39 -18.41 13.98 1.65
N GLU A 40 -18.33 12.67 1.49
CA GLU A 40 -17.76 11.76 2.50
C GLU A 40 -16.27 12.07 2.76
N ILE A 41 -15.47 12.24 1.68
CA ILE A 41 -14.06 12.61 1.79
C ILE A 41 -13.90 13.94 2.54
N SER A 42 -14.62 15.00 2.11
CA SER A 42 -14.56 16.31 2.75
C SER A 42 -14.97 16.28 4.21
N HIS A 43 -16.02 15.51 4.55
CA HIS A 43 -16.53 15.38 5.90
C HIS A 43 -15.56 14.63 6.80
N SER A 44 -15.01 13.51 6.32
CA SER A 44 -14.03 12.72 7.06
C SER A 44 -12.77 13.54 7.39
N ILE A 45 -12.23 14.27 6.42
CA ILE A 45 -11.06 15.13 6.63
C ILE A 45 -11.36 16.20 7.68
N ARG A 46 -12.50 16.88 7.56
CA ARG A 46 -12.86 17.96 8.48
C ARG A 46 -13.06 17.50 9.92
N LEU A 47 -13.55 16.29 10.14
CA LEU A 47 -13.80 15.76 11.47
C LEU A 47 -12.57 15.18 12.13
N ASN A 48 -11.69 14.56 11.35
CA ASN A 48 -10.63 13.71 11.88
C ASN A 48 -9.23 14.33 11.78
N LEU A 49 -9.03 15.34 10.91
CA LEU A 49 -7.74 16.02 10.81
C LEU A 49 -7.71 17.24 11.74
N PRO A 50 -6.62 17.45 12.54
CA PRO A 50 -6.50 18.57 13.45
C PRO A 50 -6.64 19.94 12.76
N GLU A 51 -7.24 20.91 13.46
CA GLU A 51 -7.46 22.27 12.94
C GLU A 51 -6.18 22.96 12.49
N THR A 52 -5.05 22.60 13.06
CA THR A 52 -3.74 23.12 12.69
C THR A 52 -3.45 23.00 11.20
N PHE A 53 -3.93 21.94 10.56
CA PHE A 53 -3.81 21.74 9.13
C PHE A 53 -4.67 22.71 8.29
N PHE A 54 -5.63 23.41 8.90
CA PHE A 54 -6.55 24.35 8.24
C PHE A 54 -6.37 25.81 8.69
N LYS A 55 -5.55 26.09 9.71
CA LYS A 55 -5.42 27.41 10.35
C LYS A 55 -5.01 28.54 9.42
N LYS A 56 -4.27 28.19 8.36
CA LYS A 56 -3.80 29.17 7.37
C LYS A 56 -3.67 28.52 6.01
N ARG A 57 -3.48 29.37 5.01
CA ARG A 57 -3.24 28.91 3.64
C ARG A 57 -1.79 28.47 3.51
N TRP A 58 -1.60 27.25 3.06
CA TRP A 58 -0.30 26.66 2.80
C TRP A 58 0.16 26.99 1.38
N GLU A 59 1.42 26.75 1.06
CA GLU A 59 1.94 26.87 -0.29
C GLU A 59 1.23 25.87 -1.23
N ARG A 60 1.17 24.62 -0.83
CA ARG A 60 0.52 23.52 -1.56
C ARG A 60 0.21 22.33 -0.64
N VAL A 61 -0.80 21.58 -1.00
CA VAL A 61 -1.08 20.24 -0.45
C VAL A 61 -0.76 19.23 -1.53
N TYR A 62 0.17 18.33 -1.23
CA TYR A 62 0.49 17.16 -2.06
C TYR A 62 -0.19 15.94 -1.47
N PHE A 63 -1.09 15.35 -2.23
CA PHE A 63 -1.82 14.16 -1.82
C PHE A 63 -1.46 13.00 -2.74
N TYR A 64 -1.11 11.87 -2.15
CA TYR A 64 -0.84 10.63 -2.84
C TYR A 64 -1.80 9.54 -2.37
N GLY A 65 -2.41 8.81 -3.30
CA GLY A 65 -3.33 7.75 -2.87
C GLY A 65 -3.83 6.86 -3.99
N ALA A 66 -4.35 5.70 -3.60
CA ALA A 66 -4.97 4.77 -4.51
C ALA A 66 -6.16 5.42 -5.23
N GLY A 67 -6.31 5.10 -6.51
CA GLY A 67 -7.38 5.65 -7.34
C GLY A 67 -7.08 6.99 -8.02
N CYS A 68 -6.00 7.68 -7.65
CA CYS A 68 -5.62 8.96 -8.25
C CYS A 68 -4.98 8.86 -9.65
N ALA A 69 -4.77 7.65 -10.15
CA ALA A 69 -4.34 7.43 -11.54
C ALA A 69 -5.45 7.71 -12.57
N ASN A 70 -6.73 7.71 -12.16
CA ASN A 70 -7.87 8.04 -12.98
C ASN A 70 -8.20 9.53 -12.85
N LEU A 71 -8.29 10.25 -13.98
CA LEU A 71 -8.48 11.71 -14.00
C LEU A 71 -9.77 12.15 -13.29
N ASP A 72 -10.89 11.46 -13.51
CA ASP A 72 -12.17 11.81 -12.88
C ASP A 72 -12.11 11.64 -11.37
N LYS A 73 -11.47 10.57 -10.90
CA LYS A 73 -11.28 10.29 -9.47
C LYS A 73 -10.31 11.27 -8.83
N LYS A 74 -9.23 11.64 -9.54
CA LYS A 74 -8.31 12.71 -9.14
C LYS A 74 -9.04 14.04 -8.95
N ASN A 75 -9.89 14.43 -9.90
CA ASN A 75 -10.68 15.66 -9.84
C ASN A 75 -11.66 15.68 -8.65
N ILE A 76 -12.31 14.55 -8.35
CA ILE A 76 -13.16 14.42 -7.16
C ILE A 76 -12.37 14.67 -5.89
N LEU A 77 -11.21 14.07 -5.77
CA LEU A 77 -10.34 14.21 -4.61
C LEU A 77 -9.81 15.64 -4.47
N GLU A 78 -9.25 16.21 -5.53
CA GLU A 78 -8.75 17.60 -5.53
C GLU A 78 -9.84 18.58 -5.14
N ALA A 79 -11.03 18.46 -5.68
CA ALA A 79 -12.17 19.29 -5.32
C ALA A 79 -12.60 19.14 -3.85
N SER A 80 -12.48 17.91 -3.29
CA SER A 80 -12.74 17.66 -1.87
C SER A 80 -11.73 18.35 -0.97
N LEU A 81 -10.46 18.25 -1.32
CA LEU A 81 -9.35 18.82 -0.56
C LEU A 81 -9.31 20.35 -0.65
N VAL A 82 -9.48 20.92 -1.86
CA VAL A 82 -9.54 22.38 -2.05
C VAL A 82 -10.62 23.03 -1.18
N ALA A 83 -11.79 22.38 -1.07
CA ALA A 83 -12.90 22.87 -0.25
C ALA A 83 -12.51 23.01 1.24
N GLN A 84 -11.62 22.13 1.75
CA GLN A 84 -11.19 22.15 3.14
C GLN A 84 -9.96 23.04 3.37
N PHE A 85 -8.91 22.84 2.57
CA PHE A 85 -7.62 23.52 2.78
C PHE A 85 -7.57 24.95 2.20
N LYS A 86 -8.43 25.29 1.25
CA LYS A 86 -8.40 26.58 0.50
C LYS A 86 -7.00 26.90 -0.06
N THR A 87 -6.28 25.87 -0.42
CA THR A 87 -4.89 25.85 -0.86
C THR A 87 -4.80 25.08 -2.17
N PRO A 88 -3.88 25.38 -3.09
CA PRO A 88 -3.65 24.56 -4.29
C PRO A 88 -3.33 23.12 -3.91
N ILE A 89 -4.00 22.16 -4.58
CA ILE A 89 -3.84 20.73 -4.36
C ILE A 89 -3.12 20.12 -5.57
N SER A 90 -2.28 19.13 -5.30
CA SER A 90 -1.71 18.24 -6.31
C SER A 90 -1.97 16.80 -5.84
N ALA A 91 -2.87 16.11 -6.50
CA ALA A 91 -3.17 14.72 -6.19
C ALA A 91 -2.46 13.80 -7.19
N GLU A 92 -1.80 12.75 -6.68
CA GLU A 92 -1.07 11.77 -7.47
C GLU A 92 -1.34 10.35 -6.97
N SER A 93 -0.92 9.34 -7.74
CA SER A 93 -1.10 7.94 -7.34
C SER A 93 -0.17 7.54 -6.20
N ASP A 94 -0.60 6.55 -5.42
CA ASP A 94 0.22 5.83 -4.44
C ASP A 94 1.50 5.25 -5.05
N LEU A 95 1.41 4.78 -6.29
CA LEU A 95 2.56 4.26 -7.02
C LEU A 95 3.63 5.35 -7.31
N LEU A 96 3.20 6.58 -7.62
CA LEU A 96 4.13 7.70 -7.76
C LEU A 96 4.69 8.14 -6.41
N ALA A 97 3.91 8.00 -5.32
CA ALA A 97 4.42 8.17 -3.96
C ALA A 97 5.55 7.19 -3.65
N ALA A 98 5.35 5.91 -3.98
CA ALA A 98 6.38 4.88 -3.82
C ALA A 98 7.64 5.23 -4.61
N ALA A 99 7.50 5.59 -5.87
CA ALA A 99 8.64 5.95 -6.73
C ALA A 99 9.41 7.16 -6.18
N ARG A 100 8.72 8.27 -5.90
CA ARG A 100 9.33 9.48 -5.34
C ARG A 100 9.90 9.27 -3.95
N GLY A 101 9.20 8.51 -3.09
CA GLY A 101 9.63 8.24 -1.73
C GLY A 101 10.83 7.30 -1.61
N LEU A 102 10.98 6.36 -2.54
CA LEU A 102 12.08 5.40 -2.53
C LEU A 102 13.30 5.87 -3.35
N LEU A 103 13.06 6.53 -4.46
CA LEU A 103 14.07 6.82 -5.50
C LEU A 103 14.43 8.31 -5.59
N ILE A 104 13.58 9.20 -5.07
CA ILE A 104 13.68 10.66 -5.19
C ILE A 104 13.66 11.07 -6.66
N ASP A 105 14.83 11.25 -7.28
CA ASP A 105 15.06 11.64 -8.67
C ASP A 105 15.92 10.62 -9.45
N LYS A 106 16.13 9.42 -8.88
CA LYS A 106 16.92 8.38 -9.53
C LYS A 106 16.02 7.39 -10.28
N PRO A 107 16.47 6.86 -11.42
CA PRO A 107 15.74 5.81 -12.11
C PRO A 107 15.80 4.49 -11.35
N GLY A 108 14.70 3.71 -11.41
CA GLY A 108 14.62 2.41 -10.76
C GLY A 108 13.22 1.81 -10.80
N ILE A 109 13.09 0.61 -10.26
CA ILE A 109 11.82 -0.10 -10.15
C ILE A 109 11.30 0.06 -8.72
N ALA A 110 10.13 0.67 -8.59
CA ALA A 110 9.44 0.82 -7.29
C ALA A 110 8.26 -0.16 -7.22
N CYS A 111 8.19 -0.91 -6.11
CA CYS A 111 7.18 -1.93 -5.85
C CYS A 111 6.45 -1.63 -4.55
N ILE A 112 5.13 -1.79 -4.57
CA ILE A 112 4.27 -1.73 -3.38
C ILE A 112 3.78 -3.13 -3.04
N LEU A 113 4.00 -3.56 -1.79
CA LEU A 113 3.34 -4.73 -1.20
C LEU A 113 2.65 -4.34 0.10
N GLY A 114 1.35 -4.31 0.06
CA GLY A 114 0.45 -3.96 1.16
C GLY A 114 -0.81 -4.81 1.14
N THR A 115 -1.99 -4.19 1.33
CA THR A 115 -3.29 -4.86 1.13
C THR A 115 -3.41 -5.38 -0.30
N GLY A 116 -3.05 -4.56 -1.30
CA GLY A 116 -2.83 -4.93 -2.70
C GLY A 116 -1.35 -4.90 -3.06
N SER A 117 -1.03 -5.07 -4.35
CA SER A 117 0.33 -4.92 -4.87
C SER A 117 0.36 -4.10 -6.16
N ASN A 118 1.48 -3.42 -6.41
CA ASN A 118 1.70 -2.67 -7.65
C ASN A 118 3.21 -2.51 -7.90
N SER A 119 3.60 -2.13 -9.14
CA SER A 119 5.00 -1.89 -9.48
C SER A 119 5.13 -0.93 -10.64
N CYS A 120 6.25 -0.22 -10.74
CA CYS A 120 6.56 0.64 -11.88
C CYS A 120 8.06 0.75 -12.14
N LEU A 121 8.39 1.10 -13.38
CA LEU A 121 9.68 1.65 -13.74
C LEU A 121 9.55 3.18 -13.74
N TYR A 122 10.39 3.82 -12.96
CA TYR A 122 10.48 5.26 -12.77
C TYR A 122 11.78 5.76 -13.39
N ASP A 123 11.75 6.88 -14.11
CA ASP A 123 12.93 7.45 -14.79
C ASP A 123 13.66 8.53 -13.99
N GLY A 124 13.17 8.84 -12.78
CA GLY A 124 13.62 9.94 -11.92
C GLY A 124 12.66 11.13 -11.90
N GLU A 125 11.71 11.20 -12.84
CA GLU A 125 10.71 12.27 -12.92
C GLU A 125 9.29 11.73 -12.98
N ARG A 126 9.05 10.66 -13.78
CA ARG A 126 7.74 10.08 -14.04
C ARG A 126 7.79 8.55 -14.16
N ILE A 127 6.63 7.95 -14.00
CA ILE A 127 6.45 6.52 -14.28
C ILE A 127 6.42 6.31 -15.80
N ILE A 128 7.39 5.54 -16.32
CA ILE A 128 7.50 5.25 -17.76
C ILE A 128 6.94 3.87 -18.13
N LYS A 129 6.80 2.97 -17.14
CA LYS A 129 6.15 1.67 -17.34
C LYS A 129 5.48 1.24 -16.04
N ASN A 130 4.27 0.71 -16.12
CA ASN A 130 3.56 0.08 -15.02
C ASN A 130 3.00 -1.27 -15.46
N VAL A 131 3.32 -2.33 -14.71
CA VAL A 131 2.62 -3.60 -14.83
C VAL A 131 1.35 -3.49 -13.99
N ARG A 132 0.18 -3.61 -14.65
CA ARG A 132 -1.11 -3.38 -14.02
C ARG A 132 -1.36 -4.39 -12.88
N SER A 133 -1.69 -3.91 -11.69
CA SER A 133 -1.98 -4.75 -10.52
C SER A 133 -3.20 -5.66 -10.70
N ALA A 134 -4.17 -5.24 -11.50
CA ALA A 134 -5.44 -5.91 -11.80
C ALA A 134 -6.37 -6.15 -10.58
N GLY A 135 -5.99 -5.72 -9.37
CA GLY A 135 -6.79 -5.80 -8.15
C GLY A 135 -6.88 -7.20 -7.54
N TYR A 136 -7.49 -7.28 -6.36
CA TYR A 136 -7.46 -8.47 -5.50
C TYR A 136 -8.15 -9.73 -6.06
N ILE A 137 -8.97 -9.61 -7.10
CA ILE A 137 -9.62 -10.76 -7.76
C ILE A 137 -8.72 -11.33 -8.86
N LEU A 138 -8.21 -10.48 -9.76
CA LEU A 138 -7.52 -10.89 -10.98
C LEU A 138 -5.99 -10.80 -10.88
N GLY A 139 -5.45 -10.16 -9.85
CA GLY A 139 -4.04 -9.90 -9.67
C GLY A 139 -3.67 -9.72 -8.20
N ASP A 140 -2.97 -8.62 -7.89
CA ASP A 140 -2.41 -8.30 -6.57
C ASP A 140 -1.54 -9.43 -6.00
N GLU A 141 -0.80 -10.14 -6.84
CA GLU A 141 0.10 -11.21 -6.42
C GLU A 141 1.09 -10.70 -5.37
N GLY A 142 1.43 -11.51 -4.39
CA GLY A 142 2.33 -11.16 -3.29
C GLY A 142 1.75 -10.20 -2.27
N SER A 143 0.49 -9.76 -2.43
CA SER A 143 -0.20 -8.87 -1.49
C SER A 143 -0.80 -9.60 -0.29
N GLY A 144 -1.15 -8.85 0.74
CA GLY A 144 -1.88 -9.38 1.90
C GLY A 144 -3.23 -9.99 1.52
N ALA A 145 -3.93 -9.39 0.56
CA ALA A 145 -5.20 -9.93 0.07
C ALA A 145 -5.01 -11.27 -0.66
N ALA A 146 -3.95 -11.41 -1.46
CA ALA A 146 -3.65 -12.68 -2.15
C ALA A 146 -3.25 -13.78 -1.15
N MET A 147 -2.37 -13.47 -0.18
CA MET A 147 -1.96 -14.40 0.87
C MET A 147 -3.15 -14.83 1.74
N GLY A 148 -3.96 -13.85 2.20
CA GLY A 148 -5.12 -14.12 3.03
C GLY A 148 -6.20 -14.93 2.29
N ARG A 149 -6.45 -14.62 1.01
CA ARG A 149 -7.38 -15.40 0.17
C ARG A 149 -6.94 -16.85 0.05
N ARG A 150 -5.68 -17.10 -0.20
CA ARG A 150 -5.13 -18.46 -0.32
C ARG A 150 -5.23 -19.21 1.01
N PHE A 151 -4.79 -18.59 2.10
CA PHE A 151 -4.86 -19.17 3.43
C PHE A 151 -6.29 -19.52 3.83
N LEU A 152 -7.24 -18.59 3.69
CA LEU A 152 -8.65 -18.83 4.03
C LEU A 152 -9.30 -19.89 3.16
N SER A 153 -8.96 -19.94 1.85
CA SER A 153 -9.45 -21.00 0.97
C SER A 153 -9.02 -22.38 1.45
N ASP A 154 -7.75 -22.52 1.86
CA ASP A 154 -7.22 -23.78 2.39
C ASP A 154 -7.80 -24.11 3.77
N TYR A 155 -7.95 -23.11 4.65
CA TYR A 155 -8.57 -23.26 5.95
C TYR A 155 -10.01 -23.78 5.86
N LEU A 156 -10.84 -23.14 5.04
CA LEU A 156 -12.26 -23.51 4.83
C LEU A 156 -12.44 -24.90 4.19
N LYS A 157 -11.41 -25.40 3.50
CA LYS A 157 -11.40 -26.73 2.87
C LYS A 157 -10.67 -27.79 3.69
N ASN A 158 -10.26 -27.47 4.92
CA ASN A 158 -9.50 -28.37 5.80
C ASN A 158 -8.16 -28.86 5.18
N LEU A 159 -7.50 -27.99 4.39
CA LEU A 159 -6.20 -28.25 3.77
C LEU A 159 -5.03 -27.65 4.60
N THR A 160 -5.34 -26.76 5.54
CA THR A 160 -4.35 -26.17 6.45
C THR A 160 -3.95 -27.19 7.54
N PRO A 161 -2.67 -27.27 7.94
CA PRO A 161 -2.23 -28.12 9.04
C PRO A 161 -3.03 -27.86 10.33
N LYS A 162 -3.28 -28.93 11.09
CA LYS A 162 -4.18 -28.89 12.25
C LYS A 162 -3.71 -27.89 13.32
N ASP A 163 -2.43 -27.82 13.60
CA ASP A 163 -1.80 -26.88 14.54
C ASP A 163 -2.06 -25.43 14.16
N LEU A 164 -1.99 -25.09 12.87
CA LEU A 164 -2.34 -23.76 12.37
C LEU A 164 -3.85 -23.49 12.41
N CYS A 165 -4.67 -24.49 12.13
CA CYS A 165 -6.13 -24.35 12.27
C CYS A 165 -6.51 -24.02 13.71
N ASP A 166 -5.95 -24.77 14.68
CA ASP A 166 -6.21 -24.58 16.10
C ASP A 166 -5.74 -23.17 16.55
N ALA A 167 -4.53 -22.74 16.17
CA ALA A 167 -3.99 -21.41 16.47
C ALA A 167 -4.81 -20.28 15.80
N PHE A 168 -5.26 -20.47 14.57
CA PHE A 168 -6.11 -19.50 13.87
C PHE A 168 -7.45 -19.32 14.57
N HIS A 169 -8.09 -20.44 14.91
CA HIS A 169 -9.37 -20.42 15.64
C HIS A 169 -9.23 -19.74 17.02
N GLU A 170 -8.17 -20.03 17.76
CA GLU A 170 -7.90 -19.40 19.05
C GLU A 170 -7.70 -17.89 18.93
N LYS A 171 -6.95 -17.44 17.90
CA LYS A 171 -6.62 -16.03 17.70
C LYS A 171 -7.82 -15.21 17.25
N PHE A 172 -8.58 -15.68 16.28
CA PHE A 172 -9.65 -14.90 15.67
C PHE A 172 -11.04 -15.20 16.22
N LYS A 173 -11.26 -16.39 16.76
CA LYS A 173 -12.55 -16.84 17.33
C LYS A 173 -13.73 -16.63 16.38
N VAL A 174 -13.49 -16.84 15.09
CA VAL A 174 -14.48 -16.69 14.01
C VAL A 174 -14.87 -18.07 13.47
N THR A 175 -16.12 -18.19 13.10
CA THR A 175 -16.65 -19.36 12.41
C THR A 175 -16.41 -19.30 10.90
N PRO A 176 -16.43 -20.42 10.17
CA PRO A 176 -16.40 -20.42 8.70
C PRO A 176 -17.45 -19.51 8.06
N ASP A 177 -18.68 -19.46 8.61
CA ASP A 177 -19.76 -18.63 8.07
C ASP A 177 -19.49 -17.14 8.27
N GLU A 178 -18.94 -16.72 9.43
CA GLU A 178 -18.53 -15.34 9.68
C GLU A 178 -17.37 -14.91 8.78
N ILE A 179 -16.43 -15.81 8.47
CA ILE A 179 -15.37 -15.54 7.49
C ILE A 179 -16.00 -15.29 6.11
N MET A 180 -16.89 -16.17 5.66
CA MET A 180 -17.58 -16.04 4.36
C MET A 180 -18.38 -14.73 4.32
N ASP A 181 -19.13 -14.41 5.37
CA ASP A 181 -19.89 -13.16 5.47
C ASP A 181 -18.99 -11.94 5.36
N SER A 182 -17.86 -11.91 6.07
CA SER A 182 -16.89 -10.80 6.05
C SER A 182 -16.29 -10.52 4.68
N ILE A 183 -16.22 -11.53 3.81
CA ILE A 183 -15.64 -11.41 2.47
C ILE A 183 -16.69 -11.09 1.40
N TYR A 184 -17.89 -11.68 1.50
CA TYR A 184 -18.89 -11.59 0.43
C TYR A 184 -19.95 -10.52 0.67
N ASN A 185 -20.23 -10.16 1.92
CA ASN A 185 -21.33 -9.27 2.28
C ASN A 185 -20.87 -7.93 2.88
N HIS A 186 -19.59 -7.77 3.20
CA HIS A 186 -19.05 -6.52 3.77
C HIS A 186 -18.26 -5.69 2.75
N PRO A 187 -18.20 -4.36 2.92
CA PRO A 187 -17.36 -3.49 2.08
C PRO A 187 -15.87 -3.77 2.30
N PHE A 188 -15.08 -3.56 1.24
CA PHE A 188 -13.62 -3.73 1.26
C PHE A 188 -13.12 -5.14 1.60
N PRO A 189 -13.57 -6.19 0.89
CA PRO A 189 -13.16 -7.56 1.14
C PRO A 189 -11.64 -7.78 1.07
N ASN A 190 -10.94 -7.00 0.25
CA ASN A 190 -9.48 -7.01 0.18
C ASN A 190 -8.80 -6.65 1.51
N ARG A 191 -9.39 -5.75 2.31
CA ARG A 191 -8.90 -5.40 3.66
C ARG A 191 -9.08 -6.58 4.62
N SER A 192 -10.27 -7.17 4.62
CA SER A 192 -10.58 -8.36 5.42
C SER A 192 -9.61 -9.51 5.08
N LEU A 193 -9.43 -9.82 3.80
CA LEU A 193 -8.46 -10.82 3.35
C LEU A 193 -7.05 -10.50 3.85
N SER A 194 -6.59 -9.26 3.68
CA SER A 194 -5.24 -8.85 4.07
C SER A 194 -4.99 -8.95 5.59
N THR A 195 -6.00 -8.81 6.42
CA THR A 195 -5.86 -8.96 7.88
C THR A 195 -5.34 -10.34 8.25
N PHE A 196 -5.80 -11.38 7.55
CA PHE A 196 -5.40 -12.75 7.83
C PHE A 196 -3.97 -13.09 7.35
N SER A 197 -3.39 -12.30 6.45
CA SER A 197 -2.01 -12.52 6.02
C SER A 197 -1.00 -12.30 7.15
N TYR A 198 -1.27 -11.43 8.09
CA TYR A 198 -0.38 -11.17 9.23
C TYR A 198 -0.35 -12.30 10.25
N PHE A 199 -1.37 -13.18 10.27
CA PHE A 199 -1.33 -14.39 11.06
C PHE A 199 -0.18 -15.32 10.65
N LEU A 200 0.10 -15.41 9.35
CA LEU A 200 1.17 -16.25 8.83
C LEU A 200 2.55 -15.82 9.32
N LYS A 201 2.75 -14.52 9.62
CA LYS A 201 4.04 -14.01 10.12
C LYS A 201 4.42 -14.63 11.46
N ASP A 202 3.43 -14.83 12.33
CA ASP A 202 3.66 -15.39 13.67
C ASP A 202 3.91 -16.91 13.62
N HIS A 203 3.77 -17.53 12.44
CA HIS A 203 3.87 -18.99 12.25
C HIS A 203 4.82 -19.39 11.10
N LEU A 204 5.85 -18.59 10.82
CA LEU A 204 6.80 -18.88 9.73
C LEU A 204 7.73 -20.08 9.99
N ASP A 205 7.79 -20.57 11.22
CA ASP A 205 8.38 -21.85 11.59
C ASP A 205 7.58 -23.06 11.05
N ASN A 206 6.28 -22.88 10.79
CA ASN A 206 5.48 -23.88 10.12
C ASN A 206 5.73 -23.84 8.61
N LYS A 207 6.12 -25.01 8.06
CA LYS A 207 6.45 -25.15 6.63
C LYS A 207 5.33 -24.71 5.68
N TYR A 208 4.07 -24.94 6.05
CA TYR A 208 2.92 -24.51 5.22
C TYR A 208 2.85 -22.99 5.15
N ALA A 209 2.93 -22.30 6.30
CA ALA A 209 2.85 -20.84 6.36
C ALA A 209 4.02 -20.20 5.62
N PHE A 210 5.24 -20.69 5.83
CA PHE A 210 6.42 -20.22 5.10
C PHE A 210 6.26 -20.40 3.58
N ASN A 211 5.88 -21.59 3.11
CA ASN A 211 5.72 -21.87 1.70
C ASN A 211 4.63 -21.00 1.06
N LEU A 212 3.51 -20.78 1.75
CA LEU A 212 2.43 -19.93 1.24
C LEU A 212 2.92 -18.51 0.99
N VAL A 213 3.62 -17.90 1.96
CA VAL A 213 4.20 -16.56 1.83
C VAL A 213 5.24 -16.51 0.73
N TYR A 214 6.18 -17.46 0.73
CA TYR A 214 7.26 -17.55 -0.25
C TYR A 214 6.70 -17.66 -1.68
N GLU A 215 5.74 -18.55 -1.92
CA GLU A 215 5.13 -18.77 -3.23
C GLU A 215 4.31 -17.55 -3.71
N GLU A 216 3.61 -16.84 -2.81
CA GLU A 216 2.89 -15.62 -3.19
C GLU A 216 3.86 -14.49 -3.55
N LEU A 217 4.96 -14.33 -2.83
CA LEU A 217 6.02 -13.38 -3.19
C LEU A 217 6.71 -13.78 -4.51
N MET A 218 7.00 -15.07 -4.70
CA MET A 218 7.54 -15.62 -5.95
C MET A 218 6.62 -15.28 -7.14
N ARG A 219 5.29 -15.39 -6.97
CA ARG A 219 4.32 -15.02 -8.01
C ARG A 219 4.37 -13.54 -8.36
N PHE A 220 4.60 -12.66 -7.38
CA PHE A 220 4.81 -11.23 -7.66
C PHE A 220 6.01 -11.00 -8.57
N PHE A 221 7.14 -11.63 -8.28
CA PHE A 221 8.33 -11.54 -9.14
C PHE A 221 8.06 -12.08 -10.53
N GLN A 222 7.48 -13.28 -10.65
CA GLN A 222 7.17 -13.94 -11.92
C GLN A 222 6.17 -13.16 -12.79
N ARG A 223 5.27 -12.40 -12.20
CA ARG A 223 4.20 -11.72 -12.94
C ARG A 223 4.45 -10.22 -13.12
N ASN A 224 5.24 -9.62 -12.26
CA ASN A 224 5.51 -8.18 -12.27
C ASN A 224 6.98 -7.87 -12.56
N ILE A 225 7.92 -8.32 -11.72
CA ILE A 225 9.32 -7.89 -11.78
C ILE A 225 9.99 -8.29 -13.09
N ILE A 226 9.79 -9.53 -13.57
CA ILE A 226 10.41 -10.02 -14.81
C ILE A 226 9.96 -9.26 -16.07
N GLN A 227 8.89 -8.48 -15.98
CA GLN A 227 8.43 -7.66 -17.10
C GLN A 227 9.21 -6.35 -17.24
N TYR A 228 10.05 -5.98 -16.26
CA TYR A 228 10.97 -4.86 -16.32
C TYR A 228 12.38 -5.33 -16.66
N ASP A 229 13.25 -4.39 -17.02
CA ASP A 229 14.70 -4.64 -17.12
C ASP A 229 15.33 -4.59 -15.71
N TYR A 230 14.92 -5.52 -14.84
CA TYR A 230 15.34 -5.58 -13.45
C TYR A 230 16.83 -5.89 -13.25
N LYS A 231 17.55 -6.26 -14.32
CA LYS A 231 19.01 -6.45 -14.29
C LYS A 231 19.77 -5.14 -14.44
N SER A 232 19.16 -4.15 -15.09
CA SER A 232 19.76 -2.84 -15.35
C SER A 232 19.28 -1.77 -14.37
N TYR A 233 18.13 -1.97 -13.74
CA TYR A 233 17.54 -1.01 -12.80
C TYR A 233 17.47 -1.58 -11.38
N PRO A 234 17.86 -0.78 -10.37
CA PRO A 234 17.71 -1.19 -8.96
C PRO A 234 16.23 -1.36 -8.59
N VAL A 235 15.95 -2.34 -7.71
CA VAL A 235 14.59 -2.69 -7.28
C VAL A 235 14.40 -2.32 -5.82
N TYR A 236 13.31 -1.60 -5.57
CA TYR A 236 12.92 -1.09 -4.26
C TYR A 236 11.53 -1.56 -3.89
N PHE A 237 11.32 -1.82 -2.61
CA PHE A 237 10.01 -2.21 -2.09
C PHE A 237 9.49 -1.26 -1.03
N MET A 238 8.18 -1.08 -1.00
CA MET A 238 7.46 -0.29 -0.01
C MET A 238 6.20 -1.03 0.45
N GLY A 239 5.82 -0.76 1.69
CA GLY A 239 4.54 -1.17 2.27
C GLY A 239 4.69 -2.07 3.48
N ASN A 240 3.61 -2.11 4.27
CA ASN A 240 3.61 -2.89 5.51
C ASN A 240 3.91 -4.38 5.28
N LEU A 241 3.39 -4.96 4.19
CA LEU A 241 3.62 -6.37 3.89
C LEU A 241 5.06 -6.62 3.45
N ALA A 242 5.62 -5.78 2.55
CA ALA A 242 7.01 -5.85 2.14
C ALA A 242 7.94 -5.83 3.36
N TYR A 243 7.70 -4.89 4.28
CA TYR A 243 8.49 -4.75 5.50
C TYR A 243 8.32 -5.94 6.46
N THR A 244 7.09 -6.45 6.60
CA THR A 244 6.77 -7.59 7.47
C THR A 244 7.48 -8.87 7.03
N TYR A 245 7.59 -9.09 5.73
CA TYR A 245 8.17 -10.30 5.14
C TYR A 245 9.50 -10.03 4.42
N ALA A 246 10.25 -8.99 4.83
CA ALA A 246 11.49 -8.57 4.17
C ALA A 246 12.49 -9.72 4.01
N ASP A 247 12.68 -10.55 5.05
CA ASP A 247 13.60 -11.68 4.99
C ASP A 247 13.23 -12.70 3.91
N ILE A 248 11.94 -13.01 3.75
CA ILE A 248 11.46 -13.94 2.72
C ILE A 248 11.49 -13.26 1.34
N LEU A 249 11.19 -11.97 1.29
CA LEU A 249 11.27 -11.17 0.07
C LEU A 249 12.69 -11.16 -0.49
N ASP A 250 13.70 -11.02 0.36
CA ASP A 250 15.12 -11.10 0.01
C ASP A 250 15.53 -12.50 -0.47
N LEU A 251 14.96 -13.56 0.12
CA LEU A 251 15.18 -14.94 -0.35
C LEU A 251 14.64 -15.11 -1.78
N VAL A 252 13.42 -14.65 -2.02
CA VAL A 252 12.80 -14.71 -3.36
C VAL A 252 13.61 -13.88 -4.36
N ALA A 253 14.05 -12.67 -3.99
CA ALA A 253 14.87 -11.83 -4.86
C ALA A 253 16.15 -12.54 -5.32
N LYS A 254 16.83 -13.26 -4.42
CA LYS A 254 18.03 -14.04 -4.73
C LYS A 254 17.77 -15.14 -5.76
N ASP A 255 16.60 -15.77 -5.75
CA ASP A 255 16.26 -16.79 -6.75
C ASP A 255 16.12 -16.21 -8.16
N PHE A 256 15.84 -14.91 -8.29
CA PHE A 256 15.84 -14.16 -9.55
C PHE A 256 17.21 -13.53 -9.86
N GLY A 257 18.22 -13.75 -9.03
CA GLY A 257 19.56 -13.20 -9.19
C GLY A 257 19.61 -11.68 -9.04
N LEU A 258 18.73 -11.11 -8.21
CA LEU A 258 18.73 -9.68 -7.90
C LEU A 258 18.87 -9.45 -6.39
N ASN A 259 19.36 -8.27 -6.03
CA ASN A 259 19.33 -7.75 -4.67
C ASN A 259 18.30 -6.63 -4.59
N ILE A 260 17.54 -6.59 -3.48
CA ILE A 260 16.66 -5.47 -3.18
C ILE A 260 17.52 -4.36 -2.57
N GLU A 261 17.46 -3.16 -3.16
CA GLU A 261 18.26 -2.03 -2.67
C GLU A 261 17.73 -1.49 -1.34
N LYS A 262 16.42 -1.47 -1.19
CA LYS A 262 15.78 -0.96 0.03
C LYS A 262 14.34 -1.47 0.15
N THR A 263 13.94 -1.75 1.39
CA THR A 263 12.54 -2.05 1.76
C THR A 263 12.09 -1.09 2.84
N GLU A 264 11.07 -0.28 2.56
CA GLU A 264 10.51 0.73 3.48
C GLU A 264 9.05 0.45 3.80
N LYS A 265 8.65 0.81 5.01
CA LYS A 265 7.28 0.64 5.47
C LYS A 265 6.32 1.69 4.88
N SER A 266 6.79 2.92 4.71
CA SER A 266 6.03 4.08 4.23
C SER A 266 6.91 4.95 3.33
N PRO A 267 6.37 5.62 2.30
CA PRO A 267 7.12 6.53 1.45
C PRO A 267 7.33 7.90 2.11
N MET A 268 6.67 8.19 3.24
CA MET A 268 6.53 9.54 3.78
C MET A 268 7.87 10.25 4.01
N GLN A 269 8.87 9.56 4.55
CA GLN A 269 10.18 10.18 4.79
C GLN A 269 10.86 10.62 3.48
N GLY A 270 10.81 9.78 2.46
CA GLY A 270 11.34 10.14 1.14
C GLY A 270 10.50 11.19 0.42
N LEU A 271 9.17 11.20 0.61
CA LEU A 271 8.31 12.26 0.09
C LEU A 271 8.63 13.63 0.71
N ILE A 272 8.93 13.68 2.01
CA ILE A 272 9.40 14.89 2.68
C ILE A 272 10.72 15.37 2.04
N GLU A 273 11.64 14.46 1.81
CA GLU A 273 12.90 14.77 1.14
C GLU A 273 12.66 15.27 -0.29
N TYR A 274 11.89 14.54 -1.10
CA TYR A 274 11.52 14.92 -2.45
C TYR A 274 10.92 16.33 -2.51
N HIS A 275 9.90 16.61 -1.69
CA HIS A 275 9.24 17.93 -1.65
C HIS A 275 10.02 19.03 -0.95
N SER A 276 11.16 18.73 -0.35
CA SER A 276 12.11 19.74 0.12
C SER A 276 13.03 20.28 -0.98
N ILE A 277 13.17 19.49 -2.05
CA ILE A 277 14.02 19.80 -3.23
C ILE A 277 13.16 20.41 -4.34
N TYR A 278 11.99 19.83 -4.57
CA TYR A 278 11.03 20.18 -5.64
C TYR A 278 9.74 20.74 -4.97
#